data_c753d7f4995162945e59d59a76e69e46
#
_entry.id   c753d7f4995162945e59d59a76e69e46
#
_cell.length_a   1.000
_cell.length_b   1.000
_cell.length_c   1.000
_cell.angle_alpha   90.00
_cell.angle_beta   90.00
_cell.angle_gamma   90.00
#
_symmetry.space_group_name_H-M   'P 1'
#
loop_
_entity.id
_entity.type
_entity.pdbx_description
1 polymer ?
#
loop_
_entity_poly.entity_id
_entity_poly.type
_entity_poly.pdbx_seq_one_letter_code
_entity_poly.pdbx_strand_id
1 'polypeptide(L)'
;MRILNYIILFFFLAGSNAWAMEIGVVDLNRALNESEAGIRSKNVLETKGRQKQQEFKLEEEELRQLAEELRSNPLLTPKAKEQKQKQLQQGQEALRAKVQQFEQQLRGEERRFTEEIFRELKSAIRAVSIREKFDLVLEKNAAQVILFMKEETTDLTQKVIDHYNSLKASK
;
A
#
# COMPACT_ATOMS: atom_id res chain seq x y z
N MET A 1 -3.45 28.14 -66.81
CA MET A 1 -4.50 28.02 -65.80
C MET A 1 -4.73 26.56 -65.27
N ARG A 2 -4.51 25.51 -66.06
CA ARG A 2 -4.71 24.10 -65.58
C ARG A 2 -3.66 23.62 -64.59
N ILE A 3 -2.41 24.04 -64.68
CA ILE A 3 -1.31 23.62 -63.79
C ILE A 3 -1.44 24.26 -62.43
N LEU A 4 -1.96 25.45 -62.29
CA LEU A 4 -2.18 26.15 -61.04
C LEU A 4 -3.25 25.45 -60.17
N ASN A 5 -4.26 24.87 -60.78
CA ASN A 5 -5.30 24.10 -60.09
C ASN A 5 -4.77 22.78 -59.47
N TYR A 6 -3.79 22.14 -60.09
CA TYR A 6 -3.19 20.92 -59.56
C TYR A 6 -2.26 21.19 -58.37
N ILE A 7 -1.60 22.34 -58.33
CA ILE A 7 -0.75 22.75 -57.19
C ILE A 7 -1.61 23.07 -55.98
N ILE A 8 -2.75 23.72 -56.16
CA ILE A 8 -3.68 24.00 -55.04
C ILE A 8 -4.32 22.71 -54.49
N LEU A 9 -4.64 21.75 -55.36
CA LEU A 9 -5.19 20.45 -54.95
C LEU A 9 -4.17 19.61 -54.17
N PHE A 10 -2.88 19.70 -54.53
CA PHE A 10 -1.80 18.96 -53.83
C PHE A 10 -1.50 19.55 -52.44
N PHE A 11 -1.73 20.85 -52.24
CA PHE A 11 -1.52 21.49 -50.93
C PHE A 11 -2.65 21.19 -49.94
N PHE A 12 -3.83 20.82 -50.42
CA PHE A 12 -4.97 20.45 -49.57
C PHE A 12 -4.92 18.99 -49.07
N LEU A 13 -4.04 18.15 -49.62
CA LEU A 13 -3.75 16.79 -49.16
C LEU A 13 -2.61 16.71 -48.11
N ALA A 14 -1.99 17.85 -47.76
CA ALA A 14 -1.04 17.94 -46.67
C ALA A 14 -1.79 17.76 -45.33
N GLY A 15 -1.95 16.50 -44.97
CA GLY A 15 -2.74 15.91 -43.90
C GLY A 15 -2.87 16.77 -42.65
N SER A 16 -4.08 17.03 -42.25
CA SER A 16 -4.42 17.26 -40.86
C SER A 16 -3.91 16.08 -40.07
N ASN A 17 -2.72 16.19 -39.44
CA ASN A 17 -2.33 15.30 -38.36
C ASN A 17 -3.37 15.54 -37.28
N ALA A 18 -4.46 14.77 -37.28
CA ALA A 18 -5.34 14.66 -36.15
C ALA A 18 -4.47 14.02 -35.04
N TRP A 19 -4.00 14.83 -34.13
CA TRP A 19 -3.30 14.34 -32.94
C TRP A 19 -4.34 13.59 -32.14
N ALA A 20 -4.34 12.28 -32.30
CA ALA A 20 -5.13 11.41 -31.43
C ALA A 20 -4.50 11.51 -30.03
N MET A 21 -5.31 11.87 -29.04
CA MET A 21 -4.89 11.91 -27.66
C MET A 21 -4.56 10.49 -27.19
N GLU A 22 -3.30 10.27 -26.78
CA GLU A 22 -2.84 8.98 -26.27
C GLU A 22 -3.21 8.85 -24.80
N ILE A 23 -4.10 7.89 -24.47
CA ILE A 23 -4.56 7.62 -23.12
C ILE A 23 -4.01 6.28 -22.64
N GLY A 24 -3.33 6.31 -21.50
CA GLY A 24 -2.87 5.12 -20.81
C GLY A 24 -3.60 4.88 -19.50
N VAL A 25 -3.42 3.71 -18.92
CA VAL A 25 -3.94 3.37 -17.59
C VAL A 25 -2.85 2.80 -16.70
N VAL A 26 -3.01 3.00 -15.39
CA VAL A 26 -2.14 2.42 -14.36
C VAL A 26 -3.00 1.89 -13.23
N ASP A 27 -2.79 0.65 -12.84
CA ASP A 27 -3.33 0.06 -11.61
C ASP A 27 -2.42 0.43 -10.43
N LEU A 28 -2.85 1.43 -9.64
CA LEU A 28 -2.09 1.91 -8.49
C LEU A 28 -1.97 0.86 -7.37
N ASN A 29 -3.02 0.05 -7.17
CA ASN A 29 -2.98 -1.01 -6.16
C ASN A 29 -1.98 -2.10 -6.54
N ARG A 30 -1.97 -2.49 -7.81
CA ARG A 30 -0.99 -3.43 -8.33
C ARG A 30 0.41 -2.84 -8.24
N ALA A 31 0.61 -1.60 -8.66
CA ALA A 31 1.91 -0.92 -8.58
C ALA A 31 2.41 -0.81 -7.14
N LEU A 32 1.53 -0.52 -6.17
CA LEU A 32 1.86 -0.51 -4.75
C LEU A 32 2.32 -1.90 -4.28
N ASN A 33 1.52 -2.94 -4.55
CA ASN A 33 1.75 -4.26 -3.96
C ASN A 33 2.89 -5.05 -4.63
N GLU A 34 3.14 -4.84 -5.92
CA GLU A 34 4.17 -5.55 -6.69
C GLU A 34 5.51 -4.79 -6.77
N SER A 35 5.55 -3.51 -6.36
CA SER A 35 6.83 -2.80 -6.26
C SER A 35 7.69 -3.38 -5.15
N GLU A 36 9.03 -3.34 -5.35
CA GLU A 36 9.96 -3.79 -4.31
C GLU A 36 9.78 -3.04 -2.99
N ALA A 37 9.46 -1.74 -3.03
CA ALA A 37 9.19 -0.96 -1.83
C ALA A 37 7.92 -1.44 -1.11
N GLY A 38 6.85 -1.75 -1.86
CA GLY A 38 5.62 -2.31 -1.30
C GLY A 38 5.83 -3.67 -0.65
N ILE A 39 6.52 -4.57 -1.36
CA ILE A 39 6.89 -5.90 -0.84
C ILE A 39 7.74 -5.79 0.44
N ARG A 40 8.76 -4.90 0.44
CA ARG A 40 9.59 -4.67 1.62
C ARG A 40 8.78 -4.15 2.80
N SER A 41 7.92 -3.16 2.56
CA SER A 41 7.05 -2.57 3.61
C SER A 41 6.11 -3.61 4.22
N LYS A 42 5.48 -4.43 3.38
CA LYS A 42 4.64 -5.54 3.82
C LYS A 42 5.41 -6.52 4.70
N ASN A 43 6.59 -6.95 4.27
CA ASN A 43 7.44 -7.88 5.02
C ASN A 43 7.87 -7.31 6.39
N VAL A 44 8.17 -6.00 6.44
CA VAL A 44 8.50 -5.32 7.71
C VAL A 44 7.31 -5.32 8.67
N LEU A 45 6.11 -4.95 8.18
CA LEU A 45 4.89 -4.94 8.99
C LEU A 45 4.51 -6.33 9.48
N GLU A 46 4.57 -7.33 8.63
CA GLU A 46 4.30 -8.73 8.99
C GLU A 46 5.29 -9.26 10.02
N THR A 47 6.57 -8.92 9.88
CA THR A 47 7.60 -9.35 10.83
C THR A 47 7.38 -8.73 12.20
N LYS A 48 7.11 -7.41 12.25
CA LYS A 48 6.74 -6.70 13.48
C LYS A 48 5.48 -7.30 14.11
N GLY A 49 4.46 -7.58 13.29
CA GLY A 49 3.22 -8.20 13.74
C GLY A 49 3.47 -9.55 14.41
N ARG A 50 4.22 -10.44 13.75
CA ARG A 50 4.57 -11.77 14.29
C ARG A 50 5.37 -11.68 15.60
N GLN A 51 6.36 -10.78 15.66
CA GLN A 51 7.16 -10.59 16.87
C GLN A 51 6.29 -10.16 18.07
N LYS A 52 5.45 -9.14 17.85
CA LYS A 52 4.55 -8.64 18.90
C LYS A 52 3.49 -9.66 19.32
N GLN A 53 2.96 -10.42 18.39
CA GLN A 53 2.03 -11.50 18.69
C GLN A 53 2.67 -12.58 19.60
N GLN A 54 3.95 -12.90 19.37
CA GLN A 54 4.68 -13.83 20.25
C GLN A 54 4.91 -13.24 21.64
N GLU A 55 5.29 -11.95 21.76
CA GLU A 55 5.42 -11.26 23.04
C GLU A 55 4.10 -11.27 23.82
N PHE A 56 3.00 -10.91 23.18
CA PHE A 56 1.68 -10.89 23.81
C PHE A 56 1.23 -12.28 24.23
N LYS A 57 1.52 -13.31 23.45
CA LYS A 57 1.23 -14.70 23.79
C LYS A 57 1.98 -15.16 25.04
N LEU A 58 3.23 -14.74 25.23
CA LEU A 58 3.98 -15.05 26.45
C LEU A 58 3.39 -14.32 27.66
N GLU A 59 3.06 -13.03 27.53
CA GLU A 59 2.42 -12.29 28.62
C GLU A 59 1.03 -12.89 28.98
N GLU A 60 0.26 -13.31 27.98
CA GLU A 60 -1.02 -13.99 28.20
C GLU A 60 -0.87 -15.31 28.96
N GLU A 61 0.16 -16.10 28.62
CA GLU A 61 0.47 -17.35 29.27
C GLU A 61 0.89 -17.13 30.75
N GLU A 62 1.69 -16.11 31.05
CA GLU A 62 2.06 -15.72 32.41
C GLU A 62 0.81 -15.35 33.24
N LEU A 63 -0.10 -14.57 32.65
CA LEU A 63 -1.36 -14.20 33.30
C LEU A 63 -2.27 -15.42 33.53
N ARG A 64 -2.27 -16.35 32.58
CA ARG A 64 -3.01 -17.62 32.69
C ARG A 64 -2.46 -18.47 33.85
N GLN A 65 -1.15 -18.58 33.97
CA GLN A 65 -0.50 -19.32 35.09
C GLN A 65 -0.82 -18.68 36.44
N LEU A 66 -0.78 -17.34 36.52
CA LEU A 66 -1.16 -16.60 37.71
C LEU A 66 -2.64 -16.86 38.11
N ALA A 67 -3.53 -16.88 37.11
CA ALA A 67 -4.94 -17.19 37.33
C ALA A 67 -5.15 -18.62 37.79
N GLU A 68 -4.41 -19.58 37.24
CA GLU A 68 -4.46 -21.00 37.69
C GLU A 68 -3.91 -21.17 39.09
N GLU A 69 -2.81 -20.50 39.44
CA GLU A 69 -2.28 -20.52 40.81
C GLU A 69 -3.30 -19.96 41.82
N LEU A 70 -3.97 -18.87 41.49
CA LEU A 70 -5.02 -18.27 42.30
C LEU A 70 -6.20 -19.23 42.54
N ARG A 71 -6.52 -20.07 41.55
CA ARG A 71 -7.63 -21.02 41.64
C ARG A 71 -7.28 -22.30 42.37
N SER A 72 -6.07 -22.81 42.13
CA SER A 72 -5.69 -24.18 42.55
C SER A 72 -4.84 -24.25 43.82
N ASN A 73 -4.21 -23.13 44.25
CA ASN A 73 -3.29 -23.17 45.38
C ASN A 73 -4.02 -22.91 46.75
N PRO A 74 -4.27 -23.95 47.58
CA PRO A 74 -4.96 -23.81 48.84
C PRO A 74 -4.10 -23.15 49.93
N LEU A 75 -2.78 -23.01 49.71
CA LEU A 75 -1.83 -22.49 50.71
C LEU A 75 -1.73 -20.96 50.67
N LEU A 76 -2.41 -20.30 49.78
CA LEU A 76 -2.40 -18.83 49.67
C LEU A 76 -3.12 -18.21 50.86
N THR A 77 -2.42 -17.34 51.60
CA THR A 77 -3.05 -16.51 52.61
C THR A 77 -4.05 -15.55 51.99
N PRO A 78 -5.11 -15.08 52.70
CA PRO A 78 -6.08 -14.12 52.20
C PRO A 78 -5.41 -12.86 51.59
N LYS A 79 -4.39 -12.33 52.26
CA LYS A 79 -3.63 -11.18 51.81
C LYS A 79 -2.86 -11.45 50.49
N ALA A 80 -2.22 -12.63 50.41
CA ALA A 80 -1.51 -13.03 49.20
C ALA A 80 -2.47 -13.24 48.01
N LYS A 81 -3.66 -13.80 48.27
CA LYS A 81 -4.71 -13.99 47.27
C LYS A 81 -5.20 -12.65 46.72
N GLU A 82 -5.48 -11.69 47.60
CA GLU A 82 -5.90 -10.33 47.21
C GLU A 82 -4.83 -9.63 46.35
N GLN A 83 -3.57 -9.69 46.75
CA GLN A 83 -2.45 -9.11 46.00
C GLN A 83 -2.31 -9.73 44.62
N LYS A 84 -2.33 -11.04 44.49
CA LYS A 84 -2.25 -11.74 43.21
C LYS A 84 -3.46 -11.46 42.32
N GLN A 85 -4.66 -11.34 42.89
CA GLN A 85 -5.86 -10.98 42.14
C GLN A 85 -5.78 -9.59 41.55
N LYS A 86 -5.29 -8.62 42.36
CA LYS A 86 -5.01 -7.26 41.87
C LYS A 86 -3.95 -7.25 40.75
N GLN A 87 -2.88 -8.03 40.93
CA GLN A 87 -1.82 -8.17 39.94
C GLN A 87 -2.34 -8.77 38.61
N LEU A 88 -3.19 -9.80 38.68
CA LEU A 88 -3.83 -10.40 37.52
C LEU A 88 -4.70 -9.41 36.79
N GLN A 89 -5.55 -8.66 37.51
CA GLN A 89 -6.41 -7.65 36.90
C GLN A 89 -5.58 -6.56 36.21
N GLN A 90 -4.59 -6.01 36.88
CA GLN A 90 -3.71 -4.98 36.35
C GLN A 90 -2.93 -5.49 35.11
N GLY A 91 -2.44 -6.72 35.15
CA GLY A 91 -1.75 -7.35 34.03
C GLY A 91 -2.65 -7.52 32.82
N GLN A 92 -3.89 -7.98 33.03
CA GLN A 92 -4.88 -8.10 31.91
C GLN A 92 -5.23 -6.75 31.30
N GLU A 93 -5.43 -5.72 32.11
CA GLU A 93 -5.70 -4.36 31.63
C GLU A 93 -4.50 -3.80 30.86
N ALA A 94 -3.29 -3.99 31.37
CA ALA A 94 -2.05 -3.57 30.73
C ALA A 94 -1.83 -4.28 29.39
N LEU A 95 -2.06 -5.60 29.32
CA LEU A 95 -1.93 -6.36 28.08
C LEU A 95 -2.94 -5.88 27.03
N ARG A 96 -4.20 -5.66 27.40
CA ARG A 96 -5.21 -5.10 26.49
C ARG A 96 -4.80 -3.74 25.94
N ALA A 97 -4.28 -2.85 26.80
CA ALA A 97 -3.81 -1.55 26.38
C ALA A 97 -2.62 -1.64 25.41
N LYS A 98 -1.65 -2.53 25.68
CA LYS A 98 -0.50 -2.79 24.79
C LYS A 98 -0.95 -3.29 23.42
N VAL A 99 -1.89 -4.23 23.35
CA VAL A 99 -2.44 -4.77 22.10
C VAL A 99 -3.08 -3.64 21.29
N GLN A 100 -3.97 -2.86 21.91
CA GLN A 100 -4.63 -1.74 21.23
C GLN A 100 -3.64 -0.68 20.71
N GLN A 101 -2.66 -0.33 21.54
CA GLN A 101 -1.61 0.63 21.17
C GLN A 101 -0.79 0.10 19.98
N PHE A 102 -0.41 -1.16 20.02
CA PHE A 102 0.35 -1.76 18.92
C PHE A 102 -0.44 -1.81 17.62
N GLU A 103 -1.72 -2.16 17.64
CA GLU A 103 -2.58 -2.15 16.47
C GLU A 103 -2.70 -0.74 15.85
N GLN A 104 -2.80 0.29 16.69
CA GLN A 104 -2.83 1.67 16.22
C GLN A 104 -1.50 2.08 15.58
N GLN A 105 -0.37 1.69 16.18
CA GLN A 105 0.97 1.94 15.63
C GLN A 105 1.15 1.23 14.30
N LEU A 106 0.75 -0.03 14.20
CA LEU A 106 0.88 -0.83 12.97
C LEU A 106 0.06 -0.21 11.83
N ARG A 107 -1.20 0.17 12.09
CA ARG A 107 -2.04 0.88 11.11
C ARG A 107 -1.46 2.25 10.72
N GLY A 108 -0.84 2.95 11.66
CA GLY A 108 -0.16 4.22 11.38
C GLY A 108 1.07 4.05 10.46
N GLU A 109 1.87 3.01 10.71
CA GLU A 109 3.03 2.67 9.86
C GLU A 109 2.59 2.23 8.45
N GLU A 110 1.57 1.37 8.35
CA GLU A 110 0.99 0.94 7.07
C GLU A 110 0.54 2.13 6.23
N ARG A 111 -0.23 3.05 6.84
CA ARG A 111 -0.67 4.28 6.16
C ARG A 111 0.51 5.10 5.68
N ARG A 112 1.51 5.32 6.52
CA ARG A 112 2.70 6.10 6.17
C ARG A 112 3.44 5.47 4.99
N PHE A 113 3.69 4.17 4.99
CA PHE A 113 4.35 3.48 3.88
C PHE A 113 3.53 3.59 2.60
N THR A 114 2.23 3.37 2.67
CA THR A 114 1.32 3.49 1.53
C THR A 114 1.35 4.89 0.93
N GLU A 115 1.23 5.93 1.75
CA GLU A 115 1.27 7.33 1.31
C GLU A 115 2.63 7.71 0.69
N GLU A 116 3.72 7.24 1.28
CA GLU A 116 5.08 7.47 0.75
C GLU A 116 5.25 6.82 -0.62
N ILE A 117 4.91 5.54 -0.75
CA ILE A 117 5.01 4.80 -2.00
C ILE A 117 4.10 5.42 -3.07
N PHE A 118 2.86 5.79 -2.76
CA PHE A 118 1.97 6.46 -3.72
C PHE A 118 2.51 7.80 -4.20
N ARG A 119 3.12 8.59 -3.34
CA ARG A 119 3.76 9.86 -3.74
C ARG A 119 4.90 9.62 -4.72
N GLU A 120 5.72 8.60 -4.48
CA GLU A 120 6.83 8.24 -5.35
C GLU A 120 6.36 7.62 -6.66
N LEU A 121 5.34 6.75 -6.62
CA LEU A 121 4.69 6.18 -7.81
C LEU A 121 4.13 7.27 -8.72
N LYS A 122 3.51 8.34 -8.19
CA LYS A 122 3.08 9.49 -9.01
C LYS A 122 4.22 10.10 -9.81
N SER A 123 5.41 10.20 -9.21
CA SER A 123 6.59 10.70 -9.91
C SER A 123 7.06 9.74 -11.00
N ALA A 124 7.04 8.43 -10.72
CA ALA A 124 7.37 7.39 -11.69
C ALA A 124 6.37 7.36 -12.85
N ILE A 125 5.07 7.45 -12.56
CA ILE A 125 4.00 7.54 -13.58
C ILE A 125 4.27 8.72 -14.50
N ARG A 126 4.52 9.90 -13.94
CA ARG A 126 4.81 11.10 -14.74
C ARG A 126 6.01 10.89 -15.65
N ALA A 127 7.11 10.32 -15.15
CA ALA A 127 8.31 10.07 -15.93
C ALA A 127 8.05 9.07 -17.07
N VAL A 128 7.33 7.98 -16.79
CA VAL A 128 6.95 6.98 -17.80
C VAL A 128 6.01 7.57 -18.82
N SER A 129 4.99 8.33 -18.42
CA SER A 129 4.02 8.96 -19.32
C SER A 129 4.70 9.89 -20.32
N ILE A 130 5.63 10.74 -19.86
CA ILE A 130 6.38 11.65 -20.73
C ILE A 130 7.27 10.87 -21.72
N ARG A 131 7.97 9.84 -21.21
CA ARG A 131 8.86 9.01 -22.05
C ARG A 131 8.11 8.27 -23.14
N GLU A 132 6.95 7.72 -22.80
CA GLU A 132 6.10 6.92 -23.70
C GLU A 132 5.12 7.80 -24.51
N LYS A 133 5.15 9.14 -24.32
CA LYS A 133 4.33 10.14 -25.04
C LYS A 133 2.82 10.02 -24.82
N PHE A 134 2.40 9.64 -23.62
CA PHE A 134 0.98 9.68 -23.25
C PHE A 134 0.56 11.09 -22.82
N ASP A 135 -0.60 11.53 -23.30
CA ASP A 135 -1.21 12.82 -22.98
C ASP A 135 -1.99 12.76 -21.67
N LEU A 136 -2.57 11.59 -21.37
CA LEU A 136 -3.36 11.34 -20.16
C LEU A 136 -3.13 9.92 -19.63
N VAL A 137 -2.95 9.79 -18.31
CA VAL A 137 -2.91 8.50 -17.64
C VAL A 137 -3.94 8.48 -16.52
N LEU A 138 -4.79 7.45 -16.53
CA LEU A 138 -5.89 7.27 -15.58
C LEU A 138 -5.61 6.10 -14.64
N GLU A 139 -6.20 6.16 -13.44
CA GLU A 139 -6.27 4.99 -12.55
C GLU A 139 -7.20 3.93 -13.15
N LYS A 140 -6.69 2.71 -13.34
CA LYS A 140 -7.42 1.60 -14.00
C LYS A 140 -8.69 1.20 -13.23
N ASN A 141 -8.63 1.23 -11.91
CA ASN A 141 -9.70 0.76 -11.04
C ASN A 141 -10.59 1.89 -10.50
N ALA A 142 -10.52 3.09 -11.10
CA ALA A 142 -11.36 4.24 -10.71
C ALA A 142 -12.83 4.07 -11.20
N ALA A 143 -13.46 2.96 -10.79
CA ALA A 143 -14.82 2.58 -11.23
C ALA A 143 -15.91 3.66 -10.97
N GLN A 144 -15.65 4.62 -10.09
CA GLN A 144 -16.56 5.73 -9.82
C GLN A 144 -16.43 6.87 -10.84
N VAL A 145 -15.33 6.92 -11.60
CA VAL A 145 -15.01 8.00 -12.53
C VAL A 145 -14.97 7.50 -13.98
N ILE A 146 -14.45 6.28 -14.20
CA ILE A 146 -14.34 5.68 -15.53
C ILE A 146 -15.52 4.75 -15.73
N LEU A 147 -16.55 5.21 -16.48
CA LEU A 147 -17.76 4.44 -16.78
C LEU A 147 -17.56 3.45 -17.93
N PHE A 148 -16.63 3.73 -18.83
CA PHE A 148 -16.30 2.88 -19.96
C PHE A 148 -14.84 3.09 -20.36
N MET A 149 -14.14 2.01 -20.64
CA MET A 149 -12.79 2.01 -21.18
C MET A 149 -12.66 0.86 -22.16
N LYS A 150 -12.08 1.15 -23.34
CA LYS A 150 -11.84 0.13 -24.36
C LYS A 150 -10.74 -0.83 -23.87
N GLU A 151 -10.85 -2.13 -24.16
CA GLU A 151 -9.86 -3.14 -23.77
C GLU A 151 -8.46 -2.90 -24.36
N GLU A 152 -8.40 -2.22 -25.52
CA GLU A 152 -7.16 -1.86 -26.20
C GLU A 152 -6.39 -0.70 -25.55
N THR A 153 -6.88 -0.14 -24.41
CA THR A 153 -6.19 0.95 -23.72
C THR A 153 -4.85 0.45 -23.14
N THR A 154 -3.79 1.18 -23.39
CA THR A 154 -2.44 0.78 -23.00
C THR A 154 -2.26 0.80 -21.49
N ASP A 155 -1.94 -0.36 -20.89
CA ASP A 155 -1.65 -0.52 -19.48
C ASP A 155 -0.14 -0.26 -19.23
N LEU A 156 0.16 0.79 -18.48
CA LEU A 156 1.51 1.21 -18.12
C LEU A 156 2.00 0.68 -16.78
N THR A 157 1.18 -0.09 -16.08
CA THR A 157 1.45 -0.52 -14.68
C THR A 157 2.83 -1.16 -14.54
N GLN A 158 3.18 -2.12 -15.41
CA GLN A 158 4.47 -2.79 -15.33
C GLN A 158 5.65 -1.85 -15.59
N LYS A 159 5.55 -0.99 -16.60
CA LYS A 159 6.59 0.01 -16.91
C LYS A 159 6.82 0.99 -15.75
N VAL A 160 5.74 1.34 -15.03
CA VAL A 160 5.80 2.21 -13.84
C VAL A 160 6.49 1.49 -12.70
N ILE A 161 6.15 0.21 -12.44
CA ILE A 161 6.80 -0.62 -11.40
C ILE A 161 8.30 -0.73 -11.68
N ASP A 162 8.67 -1.09 -12.90
CA ASP A 162 10.08 -1.28 -13.29
C ASP A 162 10.87 0.02 -13.14
N HIS A 163 10.30 1.13 -13.60
CA HIS A 163 10.93 2.44 -13.45
C HIS A 163 11.07 2.85 -11.98
N TYR A 164 10.03 2.64 -11.18
CA TYR A 164 10.07 2.93 -9.75
C TYR A 164 11.14 2.12 -9.02
N ASN A 165 11.21 0.82 -9.28
CA ASN A 165 12.22 -0.07 -8.71
C ASN A 165 13.64 0.35 -9.10
N SER A 166 13.86 0.74 -10.36
CA SER A 166 15.17 1.22 -10.82
C SER A 166 15.64 2.49 -10.09
N LEU A 167 14.73 3.41 -9.78
CA LEU A 167 15.02 4.62 -9.01
C LEU A 167 15.41 4.31 -7.55
N LYS A 168 14.89 3.23 -6.98
CA LYS A 168 15.21 2.80 -5.60
C LYS A 168 16.52 2.01 -5.53
N ALA A 169 16.88 1.26 -6.57
CA ALA A 169 18.14 0.53 -6.65
C ALA A 169 19.37 1.45 -6.80
N SER A 170 19.17 2.69 -7.29
CA SER A 170 20.25 3.67 -7.52
C SER A 170 20.54 4.60 -6.33
N LYS A 171 19.82 4.44 -5.21
CA LYS A 171 20.02 5.18 -3.94
C LYS A 171 20.63 4.29 -2.87
#